data_2690a01e8ebd314f69f24ce13bbf35f4
#
_entry.id   2690a01e8ebd314f69f24ce13bbf35f4
#
_cell.length_a   1.000
_cell.length_b   1.000
_cell.length_c   1.000
_cell.angle_alpha   90.00
_cell.angle_beta   90.00
_cell.angle_gamma   90.00
#
_symmetry.space_group_name_H-M   'P 1'
#
loop_
_entity.id
_entity.type
_entity.pdbx_description
1 polymer ?
#
loop_
_entity_poly.entity_id
_entity_poly.type
_entity_poly.pdbx_seq_one_letter_code
_entity_poly.pdbx_strand_id
1 'polypeptide(L)'
;MVTGRTAVALVAVATLVFSGYFWTALRLVKQNTNTTQILEVLEDIPNSPPVEDGAVDILLVGSDSRTDAQGRPLPADVLRKLRTESTDGVNTDTIIVLRVPRNGGKASAISIPRDTYVPIAGYREDKINSAYGAVKYLTAQRLQAEGVSDQAERERKSDEAGRKALVQAVQDLTGMRVDHYAEINLYGFYLLTEVIGGVRVCLKAGTSDPNSGANFRAGEQVVSGGDALSFVRQRNMPGGDLGRIARQQVFMSQAVKQLLSAGTFTDPARMNGLLNAVSKSVVVDQKLDLATLATQAQGLASGNVEFATIPVTNIDARNERGQSVVTVDRDAVKAWVRQLIGETLTPVPPSTSATPSGTPSGSTTPSTPARFGGGKLLSLDGVRAVAAQQPSVPCVD
;
A
#
# COMPACT_ATOMS: atom_id res chain seq x y z
N MET A 1 27.26 -47.31 -10.39
CA MET A 1 25.83 -47.15 -10.71
C MET A 1 24.91 -47.05 -9.50
N VAL A 2 25.26 -47.55 -8.33
CA VAL A 2 24.42 -47.49 -7.09
C VAL A 2 24.39 -46.06 -6.53
N THR A 3 25.51 -45.34 -6.54
CA THR A 3 25.63 -43.97 -5.99
C THR A 3 24.75 -42.93 -6.70
N GLY A 4 24.51 -43.06 -8.00
CA GLY A 4 23.64 -42.15 -8.74
C GLY A 4 22.14 -42.34 -8.41
N ARG A 5 21.74 -43.60 -8.19
CA ARG A 5 20.34 -43.91 -7.84
C ARG A 5 19.99 -43.46 -6.43
N THR A 6 20.90 -43.60 -5.47
CA THR A 6 20.71 -43.10 -4.10
C THR A 6 20.66 -41.57 -4.03
N ALA A 7 21.50 -40.87 -4.80
CA ALA A 7 21.46 -39.42 -4.89
C ALA A 7 20.11 -38.90 -5.46
N VAL A 8 19.62 -39.53 -6.54
CA VAL A 8 18.30 -39.18 -7.14
C VAL A 8 17.16 -39.47 -6.15
N ALA A 9 17.19 -40.59 -5.44
CA ALA A 9 16.17 -40.92 -4.43
C ALA A 9 16.17 -39.92 -3.26
N LEU A 10 17.35 -39.49 -2.79
CA LEU A 10 17.46 -38.49 -1.73
C LEU A 10 16.91 -37.09 -2.18
N VAL A 11 17.23 -36.70 -3.41
CA VAL A 11 16.69 -35.47 -3.99
C VAL A 11 15.15 -35.54 -4.15
N ALA A 12 14.64 -36.68 -4.61
CA ALA A 12 13.19 -36.88 -4.75
C ALA A 12 12.46 -36.83 -3.37
N VAL A 13 13.04 -37.50 -2.36
CA VAL A 13 12.48 -37.43 -0.99
C VAL A 13 12.57 -36.02 -0.42
N ALA A 14 13.66 -35.31 -0.58
CA ALA A 14 13.82 -33.92 -0.15
C ALA A 14 12.80 -33.00 -0.84
N THR A 15 12.58 -33.19 -2.13
CA THR A 15 11.58 -32.44 -2.91
C THR A 15 10.17 -32.72 -2.43
N LEU A 16 9.83 -33.98 -2.14
CA LEU A 16 8.51 -34.36 -1.61
C LEU A 16 8.28 -33.82 -0.19
N VAL A 17 9.28 -33.88 0.68
CA VAL A 17 9.21 -33.32 2.03
C VAL A 17 9.05 -31.80 1.96
N PHE A 18 9.82 -31.13 1.11
CA PHE A 18 9.73 -29.68 0.92
C PHE A 18 8.37 -29.28 0.33
N SER A 19 7.88 -29.99 -0.68
CA SER A 19 6.56 -29.76 -1.28
C SER A 19 5.42 -30.00 -0.29
N GLY A 20 5.51 -31.07 0.51
CA GLY A 20 4.54 -31.38 1.55
C GLY A 20 4.53 -30.36 2.68
N TYR A 21 5.72 -29.89 3.09
CA TYR A 21 5.87 -28.82 4.07
C TYR A 21 5.29 -27.49 3.54
N PHE A 22 5.63 -27.11 2.32
CA PHE A 22 5.15 -25.89 1.68
C PHE A 22 3.61 -25.92 1.51
N TRP A 23 3.07 -27.06 1.09
CA TRP A 23 1.62 -27.23 0.96
C TRP A 23 0.88 -27.19 2.30
N THR A 24 1.43 -27.78 3.38
CA THR A 24 0.89 -27.65 4.72
C THR A 24 0.97 -26.21 5.25
N ALA A 25 2.06 -25.52 4.99
CA ALA A 25 2.21 -24.10 5.34
C ALA A 25 1.15 -23.24 4.65
N LEU A 26 0.94 -23.42 3.34
CA LEU A 26 -0.10 -22.72 2.59
C LEU A 26 -1.52 -23.04 3.10
N ARG A 27 -1.79 -24.31 3.46
CA ARG A 27 -3.07 -24.67 4.08
C ARG A 27 -3.29 -23.98 5.42
N LEU A 28 -2.25 -23.94 6.27
CA LEU A 28 -2.31 -23.26 7.56
C LEU A 28 -2.53 -21.74 7.40
N VAL A 29 -1.91 -21.09 6.40
CA VAL A 29 -2.21 -19.69 6.05
C VAL A 29 -3.70 -19.57 5.75
N LYS A 30 -4.21 -20.35 4.80
CA LYS A 30 -5.60 -20.27 4.36
C LYS A 30 -6.61 -20.54 5.48
N GLN A 31 -6.28 -21.43 6.42
CA GLN A 31 -7.16 -21.77 7.56
C GLN A 31 -7.10 -20.75 8.70
N ASN A 32 -5.97 -20.06 8.87
CA ASN A 32 -5.74 -19.14 9.98
C ASN A 32 -5.77 -17.66 9.57
N THR A 33 -5.97 -17.35 8.30
CA THR A 33 -6.11 -15.96 7.84
C THR A 33 -7.51 -15.45 8.18
N ASN A 34 -7.59 -14.25 8.75
CA ASN A 34 -8.88 -13.61 8.96
C ASN A 34 -9.40 -13.14 7.62
N THR A 35 -10.48 -13.76 7.18
CA THR A 35 -11.10 -13.41 5.91
C THR A 35 -12.32 -12.54 6.14
N THR A 36 -12.49 -11.55 5.26
CA THR A 36 -13.70 -10.72 5.16
C THR A 36 -14.50 -11.13 3.92
N GLN A 37 -15.82 -11.05 4.01
CA GLN A 37 -16.72 -11.26 2.88
C GLN A 37 -16.83 -10.01 1.98
N ILE A 38 -15.85 -9.12 2.05
CA ILE A 38 -15.90 -7.83 1.35
C ILE A 38 -16.10 -7.99 -0.17
N LEU A 39 -15.70 -9.12 -0.76
CA LEU A 39 -15.88 -9.33 -2.21
C LEU A 39 -17.34 -9.57 -2.61
N GLU A 40 -18.14 -10.23 -1.78
CA GLU A 40 -19.59 -10.29 -2.04
C GLU A 40 -20.20 -8.89 -1.99
N VAL A 41 -19.62 -8.03 -1.17
CA VAL A 41 -19.98 -6.64 -1.00
C VAL A 41 -19.41 -5.76 -2.13
N LEU A 42 -18.25 -6.13 -2.72
CA LEU A 42 -17.64 -5.41 -3.85
C LEU A 42 -18.41 -5.60 -5.16
N GLU A 43 -19.03 -6.77 -5.36
CA GLU A 43 -19.91 -7.04 -6.52
C GLU A 43 -21.14 -6.12 -6.51
N ASP A 44 -21.58 -5.67 -5.34
CA ASP A 44 -22.75 -4.79 -5.14
C ASP A 44 -22.40 -3.29 -5.14
N ILE A 45 -21.16 -2.89 -5.44
CA ILE A 45 -20.81 -1.46 -5.52
C ILE A 45 -21.36 -0.86 -6.83
N PRO A 46 -22.26 0.13 -6.75
CA PRO A 46 -22.77 0.78 -7.94
C PRO A 46 -21.65 1.40 -8.79
N ASN A 47 -21.76 1.26 -10.10
CA ASN A 47 -20.82 1.81 -11.08
C ASN A 47 -19.37 1.29 -10.94
N SER A 48 -19.17 0.08 -10.39
CA SER A 48 -17.84 -0.55 -10.39
C SER A 48 -17.29 -0.67 -11.80
N PRO A 49 -16.00 -0.40 -12.02
CA PRO A 49 -15.33 -0.61 -13.30
C PRO A 49 -15.38 -2.08 -13.77
N PRO A 50 -15.11 -2.36 -15.06
CA PRO A 50 -15.17 -3.73 -15.62
C PRO A 50 -14.30 -4.74 -14.87
N VAL A 51 -14.70 -6.02 -14.87
CA VAL A 51 -14.04 -7.11 -14.11
C VAL A 51 -12.71 -7.55 -14.73
N GLU A 52 -12.54 -7.41 -16.06
CA GLU A 52 -11.36 -7.90 -16.77
C GLU A 52 -10.68 -6.77 -17.55
N ASP A 53 -9.57 -6.30 -16.99
CA ASP A 53 -8.71 -5.28 -17.60
C ASP A 53 -7.24 -5.74 -17.77
N GLY A 54 -6.99 -7.07 -17.65
CA GLY A 54 -5.66 -7.67 -17.84
C GLY A 54 -4.71 -7.57 -16.63
N ALA A 55 -5.18 -7.07 -15.50
CA ALA A 55 -4.40 -6.99 -14.25
C ALA A 55 -5.19 -7.53 -13.07
N VAL A 56 -4.58 -7.47 -11.89
CA VAL A 56 -5.20 -7.69 -10.58
C VAL A 56 -4.92 -6.46 -9.74
N ASP A 57 -5.98 -5.81 -9.25
CA ASP A 57 -5.90 -4.61 -8.45
C ASP A 57 -6.20 -4.92 -6.97
N ILE A 58 -5.19 -4.77 -6.11
CA ILE A 58 -5.26 -5.09 -4.69
C ILE A 58 -5.24 -3.80 -3.88
N LEU A 59 -6.30 -3.52 -3.12
CA LEU A 59 -6.29 -2.41 -2.18
C LEU A 59 -5.58 -2.82 -0.89
N LEU A 60 -4.40 -2.25 -0.68
CA LEU A 60 -3.61 -2.41 0.53
C LEU A 60 -3.93 -1.27 1.50
N VAL A 61 -4.39 -1.64 2.70
CA VAL A 61 -4.81 -0.69 3.72
C VAL A 61 -4.01 -0.88 5.00
N GLY A 62 -3.41 0.20 5.49
CA GLY A 62 -2.84 0.27 6.83
C GLY A 62 -3.81 0.97 7.77
N SER A 63 -4.39 0.24 8.73
CA SER A 63 -5.29 0.82 9.73
C SER A 63 -4.57 1.11 11.04
N ASP A 64 -4.97 2.19 11.68
CA ASP A 64 -4.46 2.56 13.02
C ASP A 64 -5.25 1.88 14.15
N SER A 65 -5.95 0.78 13.85
CA SER A 65 -6.74 0.01 14.81
C SER A 65 -5.87 -0.49 15.98
N ARG A 66 -6.42 -0.38 17.19
CA ARG A 66 -5.83 -0.91 18.44
C ARG A 66 -6.52 -2.19 18.87
N THR A 67 -7.05 -2.93 17.92
CA THR A 67 -7.61 -4.26 18.09
C THR A 67 -6.78 -5.31 17.38
N ASP A 68 -6.93 -6.56 17.77
CA ASP A 68 -6.44 -7.67 16.94
C ASP A 68 -7.37 -7.87 15.72
N ALA A 69 -7.02 -8.82 14.86
CA ALA A 69 -7.81 -9.09 13.67
C ALA A 69 -9.22 -9.68 13.96
N GLN A 70 -9.50 -10.04 15.20
CA GLN A 70 -10.81 -10.47 15.68
C GLN A 70 -11.61 -9.35 16.36
N GLY A 71 -11.11 -8.10 16.29
CA GLY A 71 -11.75 -6.94 16.91
C GLY A 71 -11.58 -6.82 18.43
N ARG A 72 -10.74 -7.65 19.06
CA ARG A 72 -10.51 -7.59 20.51
C ARG A 72 -9.49 -6.51 20.85
N PRO A 73 -9.70 -5.69 21.89
CA PRO A 73 -8.75 -4.67 22.29
C PRO A 73 -7.36 -5.23 22.59
N LEU A 74 -6.31 -4.55 22.15
CA LEU A 74 -4.94 -4.95 22.42
C LEU A 74 -4.59 -4.70 23.89
N PRO A 75 -3.84 -5.61 24.54
CA PRO A 75 -3.34 -5.43 25.91
C PRO A 75 -2.42 -4.20 26.04
N ALA A 76 -2.40 -3.60 27.22
CA ALA A 76 -1.62 -2.39 27.50
C ALA A 76 -0.10 -2.54 27.26
N ASP A 77 0.46 -3.73 27.50
CA ASP A 77 1.86 -4.02 27.20
C ASP A 77 2.15 -4.04 25.69
N VAL A 78 1.21 -4.53 24.87
CA VAL A 78 1.27 -4.47 23.41
C VAL A 78 1.18 -3.01 22.95
N LEU A 79 0.22 -2.23 23.46
CA LEU A 79 0.08 -0.81 23.11
C LEU A 79 1.35 -0.01 23.39
N ARG A 80 2.03 -0.28 24.52
CA ARG A 80 3.34 0.33 24.82
C ARG A 80 4.41 -0.03 23.79
N LYS A 81 4.47 -1.30 23.34
CA LYS A 81 5.40 -1.74 22.28
C LYS A 81 5.10 -1.03 20.95
N LEU A 82 3.84 -0.77 20.65
CA LEU A 82 3.39 -0.03 19.47
C LEU A 82 3.59 1.49 19.60
N ARG A 83 4.03 1.96 20.77
CA ARG A 83 4.16 3.40 21.09
C ARG A 83 2.87 4.15 20.80
N THR A 84 1.75 3.64 21.31
CA THR A 84 0.42 4.20 21.13
C THR A 84 -0.44 3.98 22.36
N GLU A 85 -1.53 4.73 22.45
CA GLU A 85 -2.55 4.60 23.49
C GLU A 85 -3.81 3.96 22.94
N SER A 86 -4.70 3.51 23.82
CA SER A 86 -6.03 3.05 23.43
C SER A 86 -6.88 4.20 22.90
N THR A 87 -7.51 4.02 21.77
CA THR A 87 -8.51 4.95 21.21
C THR A 87 -9.64 4.17 20.56
N ASP A 88 -10.85 4.75 20.56
CA ASP A 88 -12.04 4.11 20.00
C ASP A 88 -12.19 4.34 18.47
N GLY A 89 -11.37 5.18 17.89
CA GLY A 89 -11.42 5.50 16.46
C GLY A 89 -10.53 4.59 15.62
N VAL A 90 -10.93 4.35 14.39
CA VAL A 90 -10.12 3.68 13.36
C VAL A 90 -9.98 4.61 12.17
N ASN A 91 -8.74 4.85 11.74
CA ASN A 91 -8.44 5.54 10.49
C ASN A 91 -7.54 4.67 9.61
N THR A 92 -7.63 4.88 8.32
CA THR A 92 -6.77 4.21 7.34
C THR A 92 -5.67 5.16 6.91
N ASP A 93 -4.52 5.06 7.58
CA ASP A 93 -3.39 6.00 7.39
C ASP A 93 -2.53 5.68 6.16
N THR A 94 -2.67 4.49 5.60
CA THR A 94 -2.00 4.04 4.37
C THR A 94 -3.06 3.46 3.44
N ILE A 95 -3.14 3.99 2.22
CA ILE A 95 -4.09 3.57 1.20
C ILE A 95 -3.30 3.46 -0.11
N ILE A 96 -3.10 2.23 -0.60
CA ILE A 96 -2.31 1.93 -1.79
C ILE A 96 -3.09 0.95 -2.66
N VAL A 97 -3.27 1.27 -3.93
CA VAL A 97 -3.75 0.30 -4.94
C VAL A 97 -2.52 -0.31 -5.62
N LEU A 98 -2.32 -1.61 -5.40
CA LEU A 98 -1.27 -2.38 -6.05
C LEU A 98 -1.86 -3.06 -7.28
N ARG A 99 -1.46 -2.60 -8.46
CA ARG A 99 -1.82 -3.20 -9.74
C ARG A 99 -0.75 -4.16 -10.20
N VAL A 100 -1.14 -5.41 -10.41
CA VAL A 100 -0.26 -6.49 -10.87
C VAL A 100 -0.74 -6.99 -12.22
N PRO A 101 -0.05 -6.68 -13.33
CA PRO A 101 -0.42 -7.16 -14.66
C PRO A 101 -0.32 -8.69 -14.75
N ARG A 102 -1.34 -9.35 -15.29
CA ARG A 102 -1.39 -10.83 -15.47
C ARG A 102 -0.34 -11.35 -16.44
N ASN A 103 0.16 -10.49 -17.34
CA ASN A 103 1.20 -10.85 -18.32
C ASN A 103 2.63 -10.77 -17.78
N GLY A 104 2.82 -10.58 -16.46
CA GLY A 104 4.15 -10.45 -15.83
C GLY A 104 4.83 -9.11 -16.08
N GLY A 105 4.10 -8.09 -16.50
CA GLY A 105 4.57 -6.72 -16.66
C GLY A 105 4.98 -6.06 -15.35
N LYS A 106 5.43 -4.81 -15.42
CA LYS A 106 5.80 -4.00 -14.27
C LYS A 106 4.57 -3.70 -13.41
N ALA A 107 4.64 -3.97 -12.12
CA ALA A 107 3.58 -3.64 -11.18
C ALA A 107 3.63 -2.15 -10.79
N SER A 108 2.47 -1.58 -10.51
CA SER A 108 2.33 -0.19 -10.06
C SER A 108 1.69 -0.14 -8.68
N ALA A 109 2.31 0.59 -7.75
CA ALA A 109 1.78 0.86 -6.42
C ALA A 109 1.35 2.33 -6.34
N ILE A 110 0.04 2.57 -6.41
CA ILE A 110 -0.56 3.89 -6.47
C ILE A 110 -0.97 4.30 -5.06
N SER A 111 -0.27 5.27 -4.48
CA SER A 111 -0.56 5.80 -3.16
C SER A 111 -1.60 6.91 -3.22
N ILE A 112 -2.58 6.85 -2.33
CA ILE A 112 -3.60 7.88 -2.14
C ILE A 112 -3.30 8.59 -0.80
N PRO A 113 -3.05 9.91 -0.79
CA PRO A 113 -2.85 10.65 0.45
C PRO A 113 -4.08 10.51 1.35
N ARG A 114 -3.87 10.14 2.62
CA ARG A 114 -4.96 9.85 3.57
C ARG A 114 -5.90 11.03 3.82
N ASP A 115 -5.37 12.26 3.68
CA ASP A 115 -6.12 13.49 3.88
C ASP A 115 -6.82 13.98 2.59
N THR A 116 -6.84 13.16 1.51
CA THR A 116 -7.55 13.46 0.26
C THR A 116 -9.05 13.64 0.54
N TYR A 117 -9.58 14.81 0.15
CA TYR A 117 -10.97 15.19 0.41
C TYR A 117 -11.88 14.68 -0.69
N VAL A 118 -12.78 13.77 -0.35
CA VAL A 118 -13.64 13.03 -1.29
C VAL A 118 -15.04 12.81 -0.73
N PRO A 119 -16.06 12.66 -1.59
CA PRO A 119 -17.35 12.15 -1.17
C PRO A 119 -17.23 10.73 -0.63
N ILE A 120 -17.87 10.45 0.51
CA ILE A 120 -17.91 9.14 1.14
C ILE A 120 -19.35 8.64 1.16
N ALA A 121 -19.59 7.52 0.50
CA ALA A 121 -20.90 6.91 0.43
C ALA A 121 -21.45 6.57 1.84
N GLY A 122 -22.69 6.98 2.10
CA GLY A 122 -23.33 6.80 3.41
C GLY A 122 -22.84 7.74 4.52
N TYR A 123 -22.01 8.73 4.17
CA TYR A 123 -21.52 9.73 5.11
C TYR A 123 -21.63 11.14 4.51
N ARG A 124 -20.54 11.81 4.33
CA ARG A 124 -20.41 13.16 3.76
C ARG A 124 -19.08 13.27 3.01
N GLU A 125 -18.83 14.38 2.40
CA GLU A 125 -17.50 14.69 1.92
C GLU A 125 -16.55 14.91 3.10
N ASP A 126 -15.46 14.13 3.15
CA ASP A 126 -14.45 14.17 4.20
C ASP A 126 -13.11 13.59 3.70
N LYS A 127 -12.10 13.53 4.58
CA LYS A 127 -10.83 12.86 4.31
C LYS A 127 -11.07 11.38 4.03
N ILE A 128 -10.42 10.84 3.00
CA ILE A 128 -10.60 9.44 2.60
C ILE A 128 -10.25 8.45 3.72
N ASN A 129 -9.30 8.80 4.62
CA ASN A 129 -8.93 7.96 5.75
C ASN A 129 -10.06 7.80 6.79
N SER A 130 -11.05 8.68 6.80
CA SER A 130 -12.19 8.59 7.69
C SER A 130 -13.31 7.68 7.15
N ALA A 131 -13.26 7.31 5.86
CA ALA A 131 -14.33 6.55 5.21
C ALA A 131 -14.67 5.26 5.96
N TYR A 132 -13.65 4.48 6.30
CA TYR A 132 -13.82 3.24 7.05
C TYR A 132 -14.40 3.51 8.45
N GLY A 133 -13.73 4.33 9.25
CA GLY A 133 -14.10 4.54 10.66
C GLY A 133 -15.44 5.24 10.85
N ALA A 134 -15.75 6.25 10.02
CA ALA A 134 -17.01 6.97 10.11
C ALA A 134 -18.22 6.10 9.75
N VAL A 135 -18.15 5.35 8.65
CA VAL A 135 -19.24 4.47 8.23
C VAL A 135 -19.39 3.27 9.16
N LYS A 136 -18.28 2.71 9.65
CA LYS A 136 -18.29 1.68 10.72
C LYS A 136 -19.07 2.19 11.94
N TYR A 137 -18.70 3.36 12.45
CA TYR A 137 -19.35 3.96 13.63
C TYR A 137 -20.85 4.16 13.43
N LEU A 138 -21.25 4.78 12.32
CA LEU A 138 -22.67 5.02 12.02
C LEU A 138 -23.46 3.70 11.87
N THR A 139 -22.85 2.70 11.23
CA THR A 139 -23.46 1.38 11.07
C THR A 139 -23.62 0.67 12.41
N ALA A 140 -22.61 0.73 13.29
CA ALA A 140 -22.69 0.15 14.62
C ALA A 140 -23.81 0.78 15.46
N GLN A 141 -23.96 2.11 15.41
CA GLN A 141 -25.05 2.83 16.07
C GLN A 141 -26.43 2.40 15.53
N ARG A 142 -26.56 2.33 14.20
CA ARG A 142 -27.82 1.88 13.57
C ARG A 142 -28.17 0.45 13.98
N LEU A 143 -27.23 -0.50 13.91
CA LEU A 143 -27.47 -1.87 14.32
C LEU A 143 -27.85 -2.00 15.79
N GLN A 144 -27.28 -1.18 16.66
CA GLN A 144 -27.66 -1.11 18.07
C GLN A 144 -29.09 -0.58 18.24
N ALA A 145 -29.49 0.44 17.50
CA ALA A 145 -30.85 0.98 17.51
C ALA A 145 -31.88 -0.01 16.94
N GLU A 146 -31.50 -0.83 15.97
CA GLU A 146 -32.29 -1.93 15.41
C GLU A 146 -32.39 -3.14 16.35
N GLY A 147 -31.74 -3.12 17.52
CA GLY A 147 -31.84 -4.18 18.54
C GLY A 147 -30.90 -5.36 18.32
N VAL A 148 -29.89 -5.25 17.47
CA VAL A 148 -28.84 -6.29 17.34
C VAL A 148 -28.02 -6.32 18.63
N SER A 149 -28.31 -7.28 19.51
CA SER A 149 -27.70 -7.38 20.83
C SER A 149 -26.31 -8.02 20.81
N ASP A 150 -26.03 -8.89 19.85
CA ASP A 150 -24.73 -9.55 19.71
C ASP A 150 -23.66 -8.53 19.29
N GLN A 151 -22.71 -8.30 20.19
CA GLN A 151 -21.61 -7.36 19.96
C GLN A 151 -20.70 -7.82 18.81
N ALA A 152 -20.40 -9.11 18.70
CA ALA A 152 -19.54 -9.64 17.65
C ALA A 152 -20.18 -9.48 16.26
N GLU A 153 -21.50 -9.69 16.17
CA GLU A 153 -22.25 -9.46 14.94
C GLU A 153 -22.27 -7.98 14.54
N ARG A 154 -22.50 -7.07 15.51
CA ARG A 154 -22.45 -5.62 15.25
C ARG A 154 -21.07 -5.20 14.76
N GLU A 155 -20.00 -5.68 15.41
CA GLU A 155 -18.64 -5.37 15.04
C GLU A 155 -18.33 -5.85 13.62
N ARG A 156 -18.62 -7.11 13.31
CA ARG A 156 -18.41 -7.67 11.97
C ARG A 156 -19.16 -6.89 10.88
N LYS A 157 -20.47 -6.65 11.07
CA LYS A 157 -21.29 -5.94 10.07
C LYS A 157 -20.86 -4.48 9.90
N SER A 158 -20.45 -3.80 10.97
CA SER A 158 -19.97 -2.43 10.90
C SER A 158 -18.60 -2.34 10.24
N ASP A 159 -17.70 -3.28 10.48
CA ASP A 159 -16.41 -3.39 9.80
C ASP A 159 -16.58 -3.59 8.29
N GLU A 160 -17.46 -4.50 7.88
CA GLU A 160 -17.77 -4.74 6.47
C GLU A 160 -18.31 -3.47 5.79
N ALA A 161 -19.22 -2.75 6.44
CA ALA A 161 -19.74 -1.48 5.91
C ALA A 161 -18.66 -0.41 5.78
N GLY A 162 -17.76 -0.30 6.76
CA GLY A 162 -16.63 0.63 6.74
C GLY A 162 -15.65 0.32 5.60
N ARG A 163 -15.28 -0.95 5.43
CA ARG A 163 -14.42 -1.40 4.33
C ARG A 163 -15.05 -1.11 2.97
N LYS A 164 -16.36 -1.40 2.82
CA LYS A 164 -17.12 -1.08 1.59
C LYS A 164 -17.02 0.39 1.24
N ALA A 165 -17.25 1.27 2.21
CA ALA A 165 -17.21 2.72 1.98
C ALA A 165 -15.81 3.18 1.54
N LEU A 166 -14.74 2.63 2.14
CA LEU A 166 -13.37 2.94 1.72
C LEU A 166 -13.07 2.45 0.30
N VAL A 167 -13.43 1.20 -0.03
CA VAL A 167 -13.24 0.65 -1.38
C VAL A 167 -13.99 1.48 -2.41
N GLN A 168 -15.26 1.82 -2.14
CA GLN A 168 -16.05 2.66 -3.04
C GLN A 168 -15.41 4.04 -3.23
N ALA A 169 -14.95 4.69 -2.16
CA ALA A 169 -14.28 5.99 -2.27
C ALA A 169 -12.99 5.91 -3.12
N VAL A 170 -12.23 4.82 -3.00
CA VAL A 170 -11.03 4.57 -3.83
C VAL A 170 -11.42 4.35 -5.29
N GLN A 171 -12.42 3.52 -5.58
CA GLN A 171 -12.90 3.25 -6.95
C GLN A 171 -13.45 4.52 -7.61
N ASP A 172 -14.25 5.30 -6.88
CA ASP A 172 -14.83 6.56 -7.37
C ASP A 172 -13.76 7.61 -7.69
N LEU A 173 -12.69 7.63 -6.89
CA LEU A 173 -11.57 8.55 -7.07
C LEU A 173 -10.66 8.16 -8.23
N THR A 174 -10.31 6.88 -8.32
CA THR A 174 -9.28 6.39 -9.25
C THR A 174 -9.85 5.92 -10.59
N GLY A 175 -11.11 5.49 -10.60
CA GLY A 175 -11.72 4.79 -11.73
C GLY A 175 -11.23 3.34 -11.88
N MET A 176 -10.41 2.85 -10.95
CA MET A 176 -9.94 1.45 -10.94
C MET A 176 -10.93 0.56 -10.20
N ARG A 177 -11.10 -0.68 -10.68
CA ARG A 177 -11.77 -1.72 -9.90
C ARG A 177 -10.82 -2.26 -8.85
N VAL A 178 -11.31 -2.48 -7.65
CA VAL A 178 -10.58 -3.24 -6.61
C VAL A 178 -11.00 -4.69 -6.71
N ASP A 179 -10.08 -5.57 -7.09
CA ASP A 179 -10.31 -7.02 -7.19
C ASP A 179 -10.09 -7.74 -5.87
N HIS A 180 -9.13 -7.24 -5.08
CA HIS A 180 -8.78 -7.82 -3.80
C HIS A 180 -8.54 -6.74 -2.73
N TYR A 181 -8.71 -7.14 -1.48
CA TYR A 181 -8.50 -6.30 -0.31
C TYR A 181 -7.54 -6.96 0.67
N ALA A 182 -6.58 -6.19 1.17
CA ALA A 182 -5.71 -6.61 2.26
C ALA A 182 -5.51 -5.46 3.25
N GLU A 183 -5.81 -5.72 4.51
CA GLU A 183 -5.68 -4.76 5.60
C GLU A 183 -4.69 -5.27 6.63
N ILE A 184 -3.80 -4.40 7.09
CA ILE A 184 -2.90 -4.64 8.20
C ILE A 184 -3.12 -3.59 9.28
N ASN A 185 -3.27 -4.01 10.53
CA ASN A 185 -3.31 -3.12 11.68
C ASN A 185 -1.91 -2.84 12.25
N LEU A 186 -1.82 -1.94 13.24
CA LEU A 186 -0.55 -1.58 13.87
C LEU A 186 0.20 -2.80 14.45
N TYR A 187 -0.54 -3.74 15.06
CA TYR A 187 0.07 -4.93 15.67
C TYR A 187 0.65 -5.87 14.62
N GLY A 188 -0.05 -6.05 13.49
CA GLY A 188 0.44 -6.84 12.38
C GLY A 188 1.69 -6.26 11.75
N PHE A 189 1.69 -4.96 11.53
CA PHE A 189 2.87 -4.29 11.02
C PHE A 189 4.09 -4.48 11.95
N TYR A 190 3.87 -4.33 13.28
CA TYR A 190 4.89 -4.61 14.29
C TYR A 190 5.44 -6.05 14.14
N LEU A 191 4.54 -7.06 14.18
CA LEU A 191 4.93 -8.47 14.11
C LEU A 191 5.62 -8.83 12.79
N LEU A 192 5.12 -8.35 11.66
CA LEU A 192 5.72 -8.64 10.35
C LEU A 192 7.14 -8.10 10.26
N THR A 193 7.37 -6.87 10.71
CA THR A 193 8.71 -6.27 10.69
C THR A 193 9.70 -6.98 11.61
N GLU A 194 9.25 -7.52 12.74
CA GLU A 194 10.06 -8.36 13.62
C GLU A 194 10.43 -9.68 12.94
N VAL A 195 9.45 -10.38 12.35
CA VAL A 195 9.67 -11.69 11.70
C VAL A 195 10.63 -11.63 10.53
N ILE A 196 10.57 -10.57 9.71
CA ILE A 196 11.50 -10.40 8.59
C ILE A 196 12.90 -9.92 9.02
N GLY A 197 13.12 -9.71 10.34
CA GLY A 197 14.39 -9.25 10.89
C GLY A 197 14.65 -7.75 10.69
N GLY A 198 13.60 -6.97 10.56
CA GLY A 198 13.63 -5.53 10.33
C GLY A 198 13.76 -5.13 8.87
N VAL A 199 13.61 -3.86 8.63
CA VAL A 199 13.69 -3.24 7.30
C VAL A 199 14.84 -2.25 7.28
N ARG A 200 15.68 -2.33 6.26
CA ARG A 200 16.80 -1.41 6.06
C ARG A 200 16.28 -0.10 5.47
N VAL A 201 16.56 1.01 6.14
CA VAL A 201 16.16 2.36 5.74
C VAL A 201 17.36 3.32 5.78
N CYS A 202 17.28 4.42 5.04
CA CYS A 202 18.28 5.48 5.06
C CYS A 202 17.62 6.84 5.21
N LEU A 203 18.09 7.65 6.17
CA LEU A 203 17.67 9.04 6.36
C LEU A 203 18.79 10.01 5.95
N LYS A 204 18.44 11.09 5.24
CA LYS A 204 19.39 12.17 4.89
C LYS A 204 19.86 12.94 6.13
N ALA A 205 18.95 13.13 7.10
CA ALA A 205 19.22 13.83 8.35
C ALA A 205 18.68 13.04 9.54
N GLY A 206 19.30 13.22 10.72
CA GLY A 206 18.76 12.69 11.97
C GLY A 206 17.47 13.38 12.36
N THR A 207 16.58 12.67 13.04
CA THR A 207 15.27 13.19 13.41
C THR A 207 14.82 12.69 14.77
N SER A 208 14.07 13.55 15.48
CA SER A 208 13.40 13.21 16.73
C SER A 208 11.99 13.76 16.72
N ASP A 209 11.01 12.91 16.98
CA ASP A 209 9.60 13.26 17.02
C ASP A 209 8.90 12.50 18.16
N PRO A 210 8.66 13.16 19.30
CA PRO A 210 8.01 12.55 20.46
C PRO A 210 6.61 11.99 20.14
N ASN A 211 5.88 12.59 19.21
CA ASN A 211 4.50 12.19 18.89
C ASN A 211 4.43 10.83 18.19
N SER A 212 5.43 10.51 17.36
CA SER A 212 5.55 9.20 16.71
C SER A 212 6.47 8.25 17.48
N GLY A 213 7.21 8.75 18.48
CA GLY A 213 8.27 8.03 19.16
C GLY A 213 9.51 7.80 18.29
N ALA A 214 9.66 8.55 17.18
CA ALA A 214 10.80 8.46 16.31
C ALA A 214 12.02 9.13 16.95
N ASN A 215 13.17 8.43 16.91
CA ASN A 215 14.48 8.96 17.26
C ASN A 215 15.53 8.24 16.43
N PHE A 216 15.83 8.79 15.26
CA PHE A 216 16.67 8.16 14.25
C PHE A 216 17.87 9.02 13.92
N ARG A 217 19.02 8.38 13.68
CA ARG A 217 20.22 9.04 13.17
C ARG A 217 20.15 9.20 11.63
N ALA A 218 20.97 10.08 11.08
CA ALA A 218 21.23 10.12 9.64
C ALA A 218 21.95 8.83 9.18
N GLY A 219 21.77 8.48 7.92
CA GLY A 219 22.39 7.32 7.27
C GLY A 219 21.56 6.04 7.33
N GLU A 220 22.18 4.94 6.93
CA GLU A 220 21.54 3.62 6.91
C GLU A 220 21.38 3.04 8.31
N GLN A 221 20.21 2.41 8.53
CA GLN A 221 19.88 1.71 9.78
C GLN A 221 18.80 0.66 9.52
N VAL A 222 18.67 -0.30 10.44
CA VAL A 222 17.61 -1.30 10.40
C VAL A 222 16.57 -0.93 11.44
N VAL A 223 15.30 -0.89 11.03
CA VAL A 223 14.16 -0.60 11.92
C VAL A 223 13.20 -1.78 11.93
N SER A 224 12.71 -2.16 13.12
CA SER A 224 11.72 -3.23 13.31
C SER A 224 10.72 -2.85 14.39
N GLY A 225 9.60 -3.54 14.47
CA GLY A 225 8.61 -3.38 15.52
C GLY A 225 8.18 -1.94 15.74
N GLY A 226 8.34 -1.44 16.96
CA GLY A 226 8.00 -0.07 17.35
C GLY A 226 8.80 1.00 16.61
N ASP A 227 10.08 0.73 16.28
CA ASP A 227 10.90 1.68 15.50
C ASP A 227 10.41 1.76 14.04
N ALA A 228 10.04 0.63 13.43
CA ALA A 228 9.44 0.61 12.11
C ALA A 228 8.13 1.40 12.07
N LEU A 229 7.25 1.23 13.09
CA LEU A 229 6.02 2.01 13.22
C LEU A 229 6.32 3.51 13.38
N SER A 230 7.29 3.87 14.22
CA SER A 230 7.67 5.27 14.40
C SER A 230 8.20 5.89 13.10
N PHE A 231 9.01 5.14 12.33
CA PHE A 231 9.55 5.58 11.05
C PHE A 231 8.45 5.92 10.02
N VAL A 232 7.46 5.03 9.87
CA VAL A 232 6.38 5.24 8.88
C VAL A 232 5.31 6.23 9.33
N ARG A 233 5.19 6.50 10.65
CA ARG A 233 4.20 7.45 11.22
C ARG A 233 4.73 8.87 11.40
N GLN A 234 6.04 9.05 11.41
CA GLN A 234 6.66 10.34 11.66
C GLN A 234 6.21 11.41 10.67
N ARG A 235 5.89 12.63 11.20
CA ARG A 235 5.39 13.77 10.42
C ARG A 235 6.27 15.00 10.53
N ASN A 236 7.06 15.10 11.58
CA ASN A 236 7.91 16.26 11.85
C ASN A 236 9.19 16.23 11.00
N MET A 237 9.01 16.20 9.65
CA MET A 237 10.10 16.20 8.67
C MET A 237 9.70 16.99 7.43
N PRO A 238 10.69 17.43 6.62
CA PRO A 238 10.43 18.11 5.36
C PRO A 238 9.44 17.36 4.46
N GLY A 239 8.58 18.11 3.75
CA GLY A 239 7.57 17.52 2.86
C GLY A 239 6.26 17.12 3.53
N GLY A 240 6.11 17.23 4.85
CA GLY A 240 4.84 16.97 5.55
C GLY A 240 4.24 15.58 5.22
N ASP A 241 2.97 15.55 4.81
CA ASP A 241 2.28 14.30 4.48
C ASP A 241 2.83 13.60 3.23
N LEU A 242 3.22 14.33 2.20
CA LEU A 242 3.86 13.78 1.00
C LEU A 242 5.25 13.20 1.30
N GLY A 243 6.03 13.85 2.17
CA GLY A 243 7.29 13.31 2.67
C GLY A 243 7.08 11.98 3.42
N ARG A 244 6.01 11.89 4.23
CA ARG A 244 5.63 10.63 4.89
C ARG A 244 5.29 9.53 3.85
N ILE A 245 4.53 9.84 2.82
CA ILE A 245 4.20 8.89 1.75
C ILE A 245 5.47 8.39 1.07
N ALA A 246 6.41 9.26 0.72
CA ALA A 246 7.69 8.88 0.14
C ALA A 246 8.48 7.93 1.06
N ARG A 247 8.53 8.20 2.38
CA ARG A 247 9.15 7.29 3.36
C ARG A 247 8.44 5.93 3.42
N GLN A 248 7.11 5.92 3.41
CA GLN A 248 6.33 4.68 3.40
C GLN A 248 6.60 3.87 2.13
N GLN A 249 6.71 4.49 0.96
CA GLN A 249 7.02 3.83 -0.30
C GLN A 249 8.41 3.19 -0.28
N VAL A 250 9.44 3.92 0.18
CA VAL A 250 10.79 3.37 0.32
C VAL A 250 10.80 2.23 1.34
N PHE A 251 10.16 2.42 2.50
CA PHE A 251 10.03 1.37 3.51
C PHE A 251 9.37 0.11 2.93
N MET A 252 8.23 0.25 2.25
CA MET A 252 7.51 -0.86 1.64
C MET A 252 8.36 -1.60 0.60
N SER A 253 9.05 -0.86 -0.27
CA SER A 253 9.96 -1.44 -1.26
C SER A 253 11.08 -2.27 -0.60
N GLN A 254 11.68 -1.77 0.48
CA GLN A 254 12.72 -2.48 1.22
C GLN A 254 12.15 -3.67 2.02
N ALA A 255 10.95 -3.53 2.61
CA ALA A 255 10.26 -4.62 3.32
C ALA A 255 9.98 -5.81 2.38
N VAL A 256 9.48 -5.54 1.17
CA VAL A 256 9.26 -6.57 0.14
C VAL A 256 10.57 -7.25 -0.24
N LYS A 257 11.64 -6.48 -0.52
CA LYS A 257 12.97 -7.04 -0.82
C LYS A 257 13.48 -7.91 0.33
N GLN A 258 13.35 -7.46 1.57
CA GLN A 258 13.77 -8.18 2.75
C GLN A 258 12.98 -9.48 2.93
N LEU A 259 11.67 -9.44 2.79
CA LEU A 259 10.78 -10.60 2.85
C LEU A 259 11.19 -11.67 1.84
N LEU A 260 11.49 -11.27 0.60
CA LEU A 260 11.80 -12.18 -0.49
C LEU A 260 13.26 -12.68 -0.49
N SER A 261 14.21 -11.88 0.05
CA SER A 261 15.64 -12.20 0.08
C SER A 261 16.09 -12.98 1.31
N ALA A 262 15.39 -12.87 2.43
CA ALA A 262 15.87 -13.32 3.74
C ALA A 262 15.78 -14.82 4.00
N GLY A 263 15.53 -15.66 3.00
CA GLY A 263 15.27 -17.08 3.23
C GLY A 263 14.03 -17.35 4.09
N THR A 264 13.13 -16.38 4.20
CA THR A 264 11.92 -16.45 5.02
C THR A 264 11.08 -17.67 4.68
N PHE A 265 11.04 -18.04 3.40
CA PHE A 265 10.29 -19.19 2.92
C PHE A 265 11.01 -20.53 3.09
N THR A 266 12.31 -20.53 3.35
CA THR A 266 13.11 -21.74 3.55
C THR A 266 13.40 -22.04 5.01
N ASP A 267 13.24 -21.05 5.90
CA ASP A 267 13.40 -21.20 7.35
C ASP A 267 12.03 -21.50 8.01
N PRO A 268 11.84 -22.71 8.59
CA PRO A 268 10.58 -23.08 9.22
C PRO A 268 10.16 -22.18 10.38
N ALA A 269 11.11 -21.66 11.16
CA ALA A 269 10.82 -20.79 12.29
C ALA A 269 10.31 -19.41 11.81
N ARG A 270 10.92 -18.84 10.79
CA ARG A 270 10.47 -17.58 10.16
C ARG A 270 9.14 -17.75 9.48
N MET A 271 8.93 -18.85 8.77
CA MET A 271 7.64 -19.16 8.15
C MET A 271 6.52 -19.25 9.20
N ASN A 272 6.72 -19.98 10.30
CA ASN A 272 5.76 -20.06 11.37
C ASN A 272 5.51 -18.70 12.04
N GLY A 273 6.56 -17.89 12.20
CA GLY A 273 6.44 -16.51 12.68
C GLY A 273 5.59 -15.66 11.75
N LEU A 274 5.81 -15.74 10.44
CA LEU A 274 5.04 -15.03 9.42
C LEU A 274 3.55 -15.46 9.44
N LEU A 275 3.29 -16.76 9.48
CA LEU A 275 1.93 -17.31 9.58
C LEU A 275 1.19 -16.80 10.82
N ASN A 276 1.88 -16.78 11.96
CA ASN A 276 1.33 -16.28 13.22
C ASN A 276 1.09 -14.76 13.17
N ALA A 277 1.99 -13.99 12.56
CA ALA A 277 1.81 -12.54 12.38
C ALA A 277 0.61 -12.26 11.48
N VAL A 278 0.50 -12.93 10.33
CA VAL A 278 -0.61 -12.78 9.38
C VAL A 278 -1.94 -13.15 10.04
N SER A 279 -2.04 -14.31 10.70
CA SER A 279 -3.28 -14.76 11.32
C SER A 279 -3.81 -13.85 12.43
N LYS A 280 -2.93 -13.11 13.11
CA LYS A 280 -3.33 -12.20 14.19
C LYS A 280 -3.71 -10.80 13.74
N SER A 281 -3.33 -10.41 12.54
CA SER A 281 -3.21 -8.98 12.26
C SER A 281 -3.49 -8.57 10.83
N VAL A 282 -3.64 -9.51 9.92
CA VAL A 282 -3.96 -9.25 8.53
C VAL A 282 -5.37 -9.73 8.25
N VAL A 283 -6.16 -8.88 7.63
CA VAL A 283 -7.48 -9.22 7.11
C VAL A 283 -7.39 -9.19 5.59
N VAL A 284 -7.77 -10.29 4.94
CA VAL A 284 -7.81 -10.38 3.47
C VAL A 284 -9.20 -10.77 3.00
N ASP A 285 -9.51 -10.50 1.76
CA ASP A 285 -10.71 -11.07 1.16
C ASP A 285 -10.58 -12.59 0.96
N GLN A 286 -11.73 -13.29 0.93
CA GLN A 286 -11.76 -14.75 0.85
C GLN A 286 -11.26 -15.33 -0.48
N LYS A 287 -11.29 -14.54 -1.56
CA LYS A 287 -10.90 -14.97 -2.91
C LYS A 287 -9.42 -14.68 -3.19
N LEU A 288 -8.72 -13.93 -2.32
CA LEU A 288 -7.30 -13.64 -2.50
C LEU A 288 -6.48 -14.93 -2.36
N ASP A 289 -5.98 -15.44 -3.48
CA ASP A 289 -5.04 -16.56 -3.47
C ASP A 289 -3.61 -16.07 -3.22
N LEU A 290 -3.21 -16.17 -1.95
CA LEU A 290 -1.87 -15.77 -1.50
C LEU A 290 -0.75 -16.56 -2.20
N ALA A 291 -1.00 -17.80 -2.67
CA ALA A 291 -0.02 -18.58 -3.39
C ALA A 291 0.19 -18.04 -4.83
N THR A 292 -0.89 -17.71 -5.50
CA THR A 292 -0.83 -17.03 -6.81
C THR A 292 -0.19 -15.66 -6.67
N LEU A 293 -0.54 -14.90 -5.64
CA LEU A 293 0.09 -13.61 -5.36
C LEU A 293 1.60 -13.76 -5.09
N ALA A 294 2.02 -14.78 -4.33
CA ALA A 294 3.44 -15.03 -4.06
C ALA A 294 4.22 -15.40 -5.32
N THR A 295 3.63 -16.16 -6.25
CA THR A 295 4.26 -16.48 -7.54
C THR A 295 4.37 -15.26 -8.45
N GLN A 296 3.34 -14.42 -8.48
CA GLN A 296 3.37 -13.13 -9.18
C GLN A 296 4.34 -12.14 -8.51
N ALA A 297 4.45 -12.17 -7.17
CA ALA A 297 5.39 -11.36 -6.41
C ALA A 297 6.87 -11.72 -6.66
N GLN A 298 7.20 -12.90 -7.18
CA GLN A 298 8.57 -13.19 -7.64
C GLN A 298 9.00 -12.23 -8.76
N GLY A 299 8.10 -11.80 -9.63
CA GLY A 299 8.31 -10.69 -10.55
C GLY A 299 8.50 -9.33 -9.85
N LEU A 300 7.85 -9.14 -8.69
CA LEU A 300 8.00 -7.94 -7.85
C LEU A 300 9.35 -7.92 -7.11
N ALA A 301 9.91 -9.08 -6.77
CA ALA A 301 11.21 -9.23 -6.10
C ALA A 301 12.38 -8.71 -6.93
N SER A 302 12.27 -8.73 -8.24
CA SER A 302 13.28 -8.19 -9.16
C SER A 302 13.35 -6.65 -9.18
N GLY A 303 12.56 -5.96 -8.34
CA GLY A 303 12.53 -4.51 -8.26
C GLY A 303 11.60 -3.83 -9.27
N ASN A 304 10.74 -4.59 -9.93
CA ASN A 304 9.81 -4.10 -10.96
C ASN A 304 8.49 -3.55 -10.40
N VAL A 305 8.54 -2.84 -9.26
CA VAL A 305 7.37 -2.09 -8.74
C VAL A 305 7.62 -0.61 -8.91
N GLU A 306 6.73 0.07 -9.62
CA GLU A 306 6.70 1.52 -9.70
C GLU A 306 5.80 2.10 -8.61
N PHE A 307 6.39 2.93 -7.74
CA PHE A 307 5.62 3.66 -6.73
C PHE A 307 5.26 5.04 -7.28
N ALA A 308 3.99 5.35 -7.25
CA ALA A 308 3.47 6.64 -7.68
C ALA A 308 2.43 7.16 -6.67
N THR A 309 2.26 8.46 -6.61
CA THR A 309 1.20 9.11 -5.82
C THR A 309 0.24 9.80 -6.77
N ILE A 310 -1.06 9.73 -6.51
CA ILE A 310 -2.06 10.43 -7.33
C ILE A 310 -1.74 11.93 -7.41
N PRO A 311 -2.05 12.61 -8.53
CA PRO A 311 -1.87 14.06 -8.63
C PRO A 311 -2.76 14.79 -7.63
N VAL A 312 -2.17 15.74 -6.92
CA VAL A 312 -2.86 16.59 -5.93
C VAL A 312 -2.86 18.05 -6.41
N THR A 313 -3.93 18.78 -6.11
CA THR A 313 -4.05 20.20 -6.48
C THR A 313 -3.59 21.14 -5.38
N ASN A 314 -3.86 20.79 -4.11
CA ASN A 314 -3.42 21.56 -2.95
C ASN A 314 -3.27 20.64 -1.73
N ILE A 315 -2.11 20.72 -1.06
CA ILE A 315 -1.78 19.91 0.13
C ILE A 315 -2.13 20.61 1.45
N ASP A 316 -2.37 21.91 1.42
CA ASP A 316 -2.63 22.76 2.60
C ASP A 316 -4.03 23.39 2.54
N ALA A 317 -4.95 22.80 1.79
CA ALA A 317 -6.33 23.29 1.73
C ALA A 317 -7.04 23.11 3.09
N ARG A 318 -8.06 23.91 3.32
CA ARG A 318 -8.95 23.74 4.47
C ARG A 318 -10.38 23.55 3.98
N ASN A 319 -11.07 22.57 4.57
CA ASN A 319 -12.49 22.38 4.33
C ASN A 319 -13.33 23.39 5.12
N GLU A 320 -14.64 23.37 4.93
CA GLU A 320 -15.60 24.26 5.62
C GLU A 320 -15.55 24.12 7.16
N ARG A 321 -15.05 23.01 7.68
CA ARG A 321 -14.87 22.75 9.11
C ARG A 321 -13.49 23.20 9.65
N GLY A 322 -12.70 23.87 8.81
CA GLY A 322 -11.36 24.36 9.15
C GLY A 322 -10.29 23.27 9.26
N GLN A 323 -10.59 22.02 8.87
CA GLN A 323 -9.63 20.92 8.88
C GLN A 323 -8.69 21.03 7.69
N SER A 324 -7.40 20.75 7.90
CA SER A 324 -6.43 20.61 6.80
C SER A 324 -6.79 19.39 5.96
N VAL A 325 -6.88 19.56 4.65
CA VAL A 325 -7.24 18.52 3.67
C VAL A 325 -6.34 18.61 2.44
N VAL A 326 -6.23 17.52 1.71
CA VAL A 326 -5.59 17.47 0.41
C VAL A 326 -6.68 17.47 -0.66
N THR A 327 -6.65 18.45 -1.56
CA THR A 327 -7.61 18.51 -2.67
C THR A 327 -7.03 17.90 -3.94
N VAL A 328 -7.92 17.32 -4.74
CA VAL A 328 -7.61 16.67 -6.01
C VAL A 328 -8.65 17.08 -7.06
N ASP A 329 -8.24 17.07 -8.32
CA ASP A 329 -9.15 17.02 -9.45
C ASP A 329 -9.41 15.56 -9.79
N ARG A 330 -10.62 15.07 -9.53
CA ARG A 330 -10.98 13.66 -9.71
C ARG A 330 -10.90 13.19 -11.16
N ASP A 331 -11.22 14.03 -12.12
CA ASP A 331 -11.12 13.68 -13.53
C ASP A 331 -9.67 13.62 -13.98
N ALA A 332 -8.83 14.54 -13.49
CA ALA A 332 -7.39 14.49 -13.69
C ALA A 332 -6.75 13.26 -13.04
N VAL A 333 -7.19 12.85 -11.85
CA VAL A 333 -6.73 11.60 -11.20
C VAL A 333 -7.08 10.40 -12.06
N LYS A 334 -8.33 10.27 -12.51
CA LYS A 334 -8.77 9.17 -13.39
C LYS A 334 -8.00 9.14 -14.71
N ALA A 335 -7.78 10.29 -15.32
CA ALA A 335 -7.00 10.40 -16.57
C ALA A 335 -5.54 9.98 -16.36
N TRP A 336 -4.94 10.41 -15.25
CA TRP A 336 -3.56 10.05 -14.88
C TRP A 336 -3.44 8.55 -14.60
N VAL A 337 -4.39 7.96 -13.87
CA VAL A 337 -4.42 6.51 -13.61
C VAL A 337 -4.47 5.73 -14.93
N ARG A 338 -5.40 6.07 -15.83
CA ARG A 338 -5.50 5.42 -17.17
C ARG A 338 -4.19 5.51 -17.95
N GLN A 339 -3.52 6.66 -17.92
CA GLN A 339 -2.22 6.81 -18.57
C GLN A 339 -1.15 5.91 -17.91
N LEU A 340 -1.12 5.83 -16.59
CA LEU A 340 -0.15 5.02 -15.84
C LEU A 340 -0.31 3.52 -16.13
N ILE A 341 -1.56 3.05 -16.26
CA ILE A 341 -1.86 1.64 -16.54
C ILE A 341 -1.82 1.28 -18.05
N GLY A 342 -1.49 2.25 -18.90
CA GLY A 342 -1.34 2.04 -20.35
C GLY A 342 -2.65 1.90 -21.12
N GLU A 343 -3.79 2.32 -20.54
CA GLU A 343 -5.03 2.44 -21.28
C GLU A 343 -4.93 3.63 -22.25
N THR A 344 -4.88 3.34 -23.53
CA THR A 344 -4.98 4.35 -24.58
C THR A 344 -6.35 5.00 -24.51
N LEU A 345 -6.37 6.31 -24.23
CA LEU A 345 -7.58 7.11 -24.37
C LEU A 345 -8.08 6.98 -25.81
N THR A 346 -9.13 6.21 -26.05
CA THR A 346 -9.92 6.34 -27.29
C THR A 346 -10.46 7.77 -27.28
N PRO A 347 -10.13 8.60 -28.28
CA PRO A 347 -10.69 9.96 -28.33
C PRO A 347 -12.22 9.84 -28.42
N VAL A 348 -12.92 10.39 -27.44
CA VAL A 348 -14.36 10.59 -27.58
C VAL A 348 -14.55 11.51 -28.79
N PRO A 349 -15.27 11.09 -29.86
CA PRO A 349 -15.49 11.96 -30.98
C PRO A 349 -16.19 13.24 -30.51
N PRO A 350 -15.73 14.42 -30.92
CA PRO A 350 -16.34 15.67 -30.51
C PRO A 350 -17.81 15.65 -30.92
N SER A 351 -18.70 15.87 -29.97
CA SER A 351 -20.12 16.13 -30.26
C SER A 351 -20.19 17.31 -31.21
N THR A 352 -20.64 17.02 -32.42
CA THR A 352 -20.90 18.02 -33.47
C THR A 352 -22.03 18.93 -33.00
N SER A 353 -21.69 20.12 -32.56
CA SER A 353 -22.63 21.25 -32.42
C SER A 353 -22.04 22.45 -33.11
N ALA A 354 -22.63 22.76 -34.26
CA ALA A 354 -22.76 24.03 -34.98
C ALA A 354 -21.51 24.90 -35.19
N THR A 355 -21.15 24.99 -36.44
CA THR A 355 -20.34 26.05 -37.08
C THR A 355 -20.92 27.44 -36.82
N PRO A 356 -20.06 28.48 -36.70
CA PRO A 356 -20.02 29.47 -37.75
C PRO A 356 -18.64 29.77 -38.33
N SER A 357 -18.66 30.01 -39.65
CA SER A 357 -17.59 30.48 -40.50
C SER A 357 -16.81 31.69 -40.02
N GLY A 358 -15.51 31.66 -40.28
CA GLY A 358 -14.66 32.84 -40.13
C GLY A 358 -13.18 32.53 -40.37
N THR A 359 -12.75 32.61 -41.61
CA THR A 359 -11.31 32.76 -41.98
C THR A 359 -10.85 34.18 -41.67
N PRO A 360 -9.59 34.42 -41.22
CA PRO A 360 -8.50 34.54 -42.14
C PRO A 360 -7.11 34.04 -41.71
N SER A 361 -6.33 33.73 -42.70
CA SER A 361 -4.88 33.62 -42.86
C SER A 361 -3.97 34.22 -41.75
N GLY A 362 -2.95 33.42 -41.38
CA GLY A 362 -1.79 33.89 -40.67
C GLY A 362 -0.72 32.80 -40.59
N SER A 363 0.21 32.82 -41.57
CA SER A 363 1.44 32.03 -41.65
C SER A 363 2.41 32.44 -40.55
N THR A 364 2.92 31.54 -39.73
CA THR A 364 4.20 31.70 -39.03
C THR A 364 4.91 30.36 -38.84
N THR A 365 6.11 30.33 -39.34
CA THR A 365 7.13 29.26 -39.37
C THR A 365 7.58 28.79 -37.97
N PRO A 366 7.95 27.50 -37.79
CA PRO A 366 8.48 27.02 -36.54
C PRO A 366 9.96 27.29 -36.37
N SER A 367 10.34 27.83 -35.19
CA SER A 367 11.72 28.11 -34.78
C SER A 367 12.36 26.84 -34.17
N THR A 368 13.56 26.55 -34.62
CA THR A 368 14.46 25.46 -34.19
C THR A 368 15.00 25.72 -32.76
N PRO A 369 15.14 24.71 -31.89
CA PRO A 369 15.81 24.90 -30.60
C PRO A 369 17.32 24.89 -30.71
N ALA A 370 17.95 25.81 -29.99
CA ALA A 370 19.38 26.07 -29.93
C ALA A 370 20.18 24.96 -29.26
N ARG A 371 21.27 24.54 -29.90
CA ARG A 371 22.35 23.71 -29.33
C ARG A 371 23.15 24.52 -28.30
N PHE A 372 23.32 24.01 -27.09
CA PHE A 372 24.32 24.49 -26.16
C PHE A 372 25.67 23.81 -26.39
N GLY A 373 26.71 24.62 -26.51
CA GLY A 373 28.04 24.23 -26.85
C GLY A 373 28.82 23.59 -25.72
N GLY A 374 29.84 22.83 -26.10
CA GLY A 374 30.76 22.10 -25.24
C GLY A 374 31.63 22.98 -24.38
N GLY A 375 31.76 22.62 -23.10
CA GLY A 375 32.74 23.13 -22.15
C GLY A 375 33.88 22.12 -21.96
N LYS A 376 35.10 22.61 -22.02
CA LYS A 376 36.40 21.94 -21.93
C LYS A 376 36.52 21.08 -20.65
N LEU A 377 36.99 19.83 -20.82
CA LEU A 377 37.58 19.01 -19.79
C LEU A 377 38.87 19.68 -19.25
N LEU A 378 38.90 19.95 -17.93
CA LEU A 378 40.12 20.16 -17.16
C LEU A 378 40.42 18.87 -16.42
N SER A 379 41.53 18.25 -16.79
CA SER A 379 42.17 17.15 -16.10
C SER A 379 42.68 17.62 -14.74
N LEU A 380 42.24 16.97 -13.67
CA LEU A 380 42.85 17.06 -12.35
C LEU A 380 43.25 15.62 -11.94
N ASP A 381 44.49 15.29 -12.23
CA ASP A 381 45.19 14.18 -11.62
C ASP A 381 45.42 14.47 -10.13
N GLY A 382 45.08 13.52 -9.30
CA GLY A 382 45.65 13.39 -7.96
C GLY A 382 44.78 13.72 -6.75
N VAL A 383 43.56 13.20 -6.67
CA VAL A 383 42.90 12.96 -5.36
C VAL A 383 42.36 11.53 -5.35
N ARG A 384 43.00 10.67 -4.58
CA ARG A 384 42.39 9.37 -4.21
C ARG A 384 41.11 9.66 -3.45
N ALA A 385 39.99 9.75 -4.16
CA ALA A 385 38.68 9.70 -3.56
C ALA A 385 38.51 8.31 -2.95
N VAL A 386 38.41 8.25 -1.62
CA VAL A 386 37.78 7.13 -0.94
C VAL A 386 36.38 7.06 -1.55
N ALA A 387 36.14 6.03 -2.36
CA ALA A 387 34.84 5.78 -2.95
C ALA A 387 33.87 5.61 -1.78
N ALA A 388 33.09 6.64 -1.51
CA ALA A 388 31.93 6.53 -0.63
C ALA A 388 31.04 5.50 -1.30
N GLN A 389 30.91 4.32 -0.70
CA GLN A 389 29.96 3.32 -1.13
C GLN A 389 28.59 4.00 -1.20
N GLN A 390 28.00 4.03 -2.41
CA GLN A 390 26.65 4.54 -2.55
C GLN A 390 25.74 3.74 -1.61
N PRO A 391 24.86 4.37 -0.85
CA PRO A 391 24.00 3.67 0.07
C PRO A 391 23.19 2.62 -0.67
N SER A 392 23.10 1.41 -0.10
CA SER A 392 22.36 0.28 -0.70
C SER A 392 20.86 0.54 -0.76
N VAL A 393 20.39 1.56 -0.03
CA VAL A 393 19.01 2.00 0.11
C VAL A 393 18.92 3.49 -0.20
N PRO A 394 17.90 3.95 -0.98
CA PRO A 394 17.69 5.38 -1.20
C PRO A 394 17.45 6.09 0.12
N CYS A 395 18.17 7.20 0.36
CA CYS A 395 17.95 8.02 1.54
C CYS A 395 16.78 8.98 1.33
N VAL A 396 15.88 9.00 2.30
CA VAL A 396 14.70 9.88 2.36
C VAL A 396 14.88 10.95 3.45
N ASP A 397 14.05 12.00 3.37
CA ASP A 397 13.98 13.05 4.39
C ASP A 397 13.17 12.58 5.59
#